data_e8d797f5ba5a8f709b9c5fa042d0d46c
#
_entry.id   e8d797f5ba5a8f709b9c5fa042d0d46c
#
_cell.length_a   1.000
_cell.length_b   1.000
_cell.length_c   1.000
_cell.angle_alpha   90.00
_cell.angle_beta   90.00
_cell.angle_gamma   90.00
#
_symmetry.space_group_name_H-M   'P 1'
#
loop_
_entity.id
_entity.type
_entity.pdbx_description
1 polymer ?
#
loop_
_entity_poly.entity_id
_entity_poly.type
_entity_poly.pdbx_seq_one_letter_code
_entity_poly.pdbx_strand_id
1 'polypeptide(L)'
;MDPQSAIKISVILYWSALLIYTSYWIVGFMGRRIRFYVLLGGVVLHTVSITFRGIAIEYFPLTNKFESFTGFALACFSVLLFYSRVESYVYRISTFFVGYCFYVVASVCFSSYLMKVTYAPPLMLTIWYILHVPISFYCYALWTSSFAAAMARYFSGGEDKRRFENIIDAGFQYGFIAFSISMIFGGLWGYVAWGSYFLWDAKLLWSVIIWFFYATCIHIDYWPAARKYKTPLAIVGFVILLTTYVGTSFLIRSSHSF
;
A
#
# COMPACT_ATOMS: atom_id res chain seq x y z
N MET A 1 -7.12 5.33 28.46
CA MET A 1 -6.97 3.85 28.48
C MET A 1 -5.50 3.58 28.73
N ASP A 2 -5.20 2.60 29.59
CA ASP A 2 -3.82 2.18 29.80
C ASP A 2 -3.19 1.65 28.50
N PRO A 3 -1.94 2.05 28.15
CA PRO A 3 -1.25 1.62 26.93
C PRO A 3 -1.18 0.10 26.75
N GLN A 4 -0.96 -0.65 27.84
CA GLN A 4 -0.92 -2.11 27.79
C GLN A 4 -2.28 -2.75 27.47
N SER A 5 -3.35 -2.17 27.95
CA SER A 5 -4.71 -2.61 27.61
C SER A 5 -5.05 -2.29 26.16
N ALA A 6 -4.67 -1.11 25.68
CA ALA A 6 -4.88 -0.71 24.30
C ALA A 6 -4.12 -1.63 23.30
N ILE A 7 -2.85 -1.97 23.60
CA ILE A 7 -2.07 -2.87 22.71
C ILE A 7 -2.66 -4.28 22.70
N LYS A 8 -3.14 -4.81 23.81
CA LYS A 8 -3.80 -6.13 23.87
C LYS A 8 -5.05 -6.16 22.97
N ILE A 9 -5.89 -5.13 23.06
CA ILE A 9 -7.08 -5.00 22.20
C ILE A 9 -6.66 -4.93 20.72
N SER A 10 -5.68 -4.09 20.40
CA SER A 10 -5.13 -4.01 19.04
C SER A 10 -4.72 -5.36 18.49
N VAL A 11 -4.00 -6.17 19.29
CA VAL A 11 -3.51 -7.50 18.86
C VAL A 11 -4.66 -8.48 18.64
N ILE A 12 -5.67 -8.49 19.52
CA ILE A 12 -6.87 -9.34 19.36
C ILE A 12 -7.58 -8.98 18.02
N LEU A 13 -7.80 -7.69 17.79
CA LEU A 13 -8.44 -7.21 16.57
C LEU A 13 -7.59 -7.50 15.32
N TYR A 14 -6.27 -7.39 15.42
CA TYR A 14 -5.33 -7.72 14.37
C TYR A 14 -5.47 -9.20 13.93
N TRP A 15 -5.44 -10.14 14.87
CA TRP A 15 -5.60 -11.56 14.56
C TRP A 15 -7.01 -11.89 14.07
N SER A 16 -8.04 -11.22 14.59
CA SER A 16 -9.41 -11.34 14.09
C SER A 16 -9.52 -10.88 12.64
N ALA A 17 -8.89 -9.77 12.29
CA ALA A 17 -8.82 -9.29 10.91
C ALA A 17 -8.09 -10.29 9.99
N LEU A 18 -6.97 -10.88 10.45
CA LEU A 18 -6.26 -11.91 9.69
C LEU A 18 -7.14 -13.12 9.41
N LEU A 19 -7.91 -13.60 10.39
CA LEU A 19 -8.85 -14.71 10.18
C LEU A 19 -9.89 -14.38 9.12
N ILE A 20 -10.46 -13.17 9.16
CA ILE A 20 -11.41 -12.71 8.15
C ILE A 20 -10.74 -12.59 6.77
N TYR A 21 -9.55 -12.04 6.67
CA TYR A 21 -8.82 -11.99 5.41
C TYR A 21 -8.48 -13.39 4.90
N THR A 22 -8.11 -14.32 5.78
CA THR A 22 -7.87 -15.71 5.40
C THR A 22 -9.16 -16.37 4.88
N SER A 23 -10.32 -16.11 5.50
CA SER A 23 -11.60 -16.62 5.01
C SER A 23 -11.98 -16.10 3.62
N TYR A 24 -11.47 -14.93 3.22
CA TYR A 24 -11.72 -14.36 1.89
C TYR A 24 -11.23 -15.27 0.75
N TRP A 25 -10.21 -16.10 0.97
CA TRP A 25 -9.78 -17.11 -0.02
C TRP A 25 -10.88 -18.11 -0.38
N ILE A 26 -11.68 -18.53 0.61
CA ILE A 26 -12.82 -19.44 0.42
C ILE A 26 -14.00 -18.66 -0.12
N VAL A 27 -14.34 -17.54 0.52
CA VAL A 27 -15.48 -16.69 0.16
C VAL A 27 -15.29 -16.00 -1.20
N GLY A 28 -14.06 -15.95 -1.71
CA GLY A 28 -13.75 -15.41 -3.03
C GLY A 28 -14.50 -16.01 -4.20
N PHE A 29 -15.02 -17.25 -4.04
CA PHE A 29 -15.87 -17.93 -5.03
C PHE A 29 -17.37 -17.66 -4.84
N MET A 30 -17.78 -17.03 -3.75
CA MET A 30 -19.17 -16.72 -3.43
C MET A 30 -19.66 -15.45 -4.14
N GLY A 31 -20.95 -15.14 -4.00
CA GLY A 31 -21.56 -13.95 -4.58
C GLY A 31 -20.95 -12.63 -4.10
N ARG A 32 -21.00 -11.60 -4.94
CA ARG A 32 -20.39 -10.27 -4.70
C ARG A 32 -20.73 -9.69 -3.34
N ARG A 33 -21.97 -9.79 -2.87
CA ARG A 33 -22.42 -9.24 -1.58
C ARG A 33 -21.63 -9.84 -0.42
N ILE A 34 -21.46 -11.15 -0.39
CA ILE A 34 -20.76 -11.87 0.67
C ILE A 34 -19.28 -11.44 0.67
N ARG A 35 -18.62 -11.45 -0.49
CA ARG A 35 -17.24 -11.00 -0.64
C ARG A 35 -17.04 -9.58 -0.15
N PHE A 36 -17.98 -8.68 -0.50
CA PHE A 36 -17.93 -7.28 -0.09
C PHE A 36 -17.98 -7.14 1.43
N TYR A 37 -18.95 -7.78 2.10
CA TYR A 37 -19.11 -7.66 3.55
C TYR A 37 -17.99 -8.34 4.32
N VAL A 38 -17.45 -9.45 3.84
CA VAL A 38 -16.28 -10.11 4.46
C VAL A 38 -15.05 -9.22 4.35
N LEU A 39 -14.77 -8.66 3.18
CA LEU A 39 -13.66 -7.73 3.00
C LEU A 39 -13.84 -6.46 3.84
N LEU A 40 -15.05 -5.90 3.86
CA LEU A 40 -15.40 -4.72 4.68
C LEU A 40 -15.19 -5.00 6.17
N GLY A 41 -15.64 -6.14 6.67
CA GLY A 41 -15.44 -6.56 8.06
C GLY A 41 -13.95 -6.66 8.42
N GLY A 42 -13.14 -7.24 7.53
CA GLY A 42 -11.68 -7.28 7.69
C GLY A 42 -11.07 -5.87 7.74
N VAL A 43 -11.44 -4.99 6.80
CA VAL A 43 -10.96 -3.60 6.74
C VAL A 43 -11.36 -2.82 8.00
N VAL A 44 -12.58 -2.98 8.50
CA VAL A 44 -13.05 -2.31 9.72
C VAL A 44 -12.26 -2.79 10.93
N LEU A 45 -12.12 -4.10 11.13
CA LEU A 45 -11.35 -4.64 12.26
C LEU A 45 -9.87 -4.23 12.19
N HIS A 46 -9.29 -4.23 11.00
CA HIS A 46 -7.92 -3.79 10.80
C HIS A 46 -7.75 -2.30 11.14
N THR A 47 -8.66 -1.44 10.68
CA THR A 47 -8.64 0.00 10.99
C THR A 47 -8.78 0.23 12.51
N VAL A 48 -9.71 -0.46 13.16
CA VAL A 48 -9.89 -0.36 14.61
C VAL A 48 -8.64 -0.87 15.35
N SER A 49 -8.02 -1.96 14.89
CA SER A 49 -6.74 -2.45 15.42
C SER A 49 -5.64 -1.39 15.37
N ILE A 50 -5.46 -0.75 14.20
CA ILE A 50 -4.49 0.34 14.02
C ILE A 50 -4.81 1.52 14.94
N THR A 51 -6.09 1.87 15.12
CA THR A 51 -6.53 2.95 16.02
C THR A 51 -6.14 2.66 17.47
N PHE A 52 -6.43 1.45 17.97
CA PHE A 52 -6.03 1.06 19.33
C PHE A 52 -4.52 1.03 19.51
N ARG A 53 -3.79 0.65 18.46
CA ARG A 53 -2.33 0.73 18.47
C ARG A 53 -1.85 2.18 18.55
N GLY A 54 -2.44 3.10 17.81
CA GLY A 54 -2.16 4.53 17.92
C GLY A 54 -2.41 5.09 19.32
N ILE A 55 -3.51 4.68 19.96
CA ILE A 55 -3.80 5.04 21.36
C ILE A 55 -2.70 4.51 22.30
N ALA A 56 -2.22 3.28 22.09
CA ALA A 56 -1.20 2.66 22.91
C ALA A 56 0.17 3.34 22.81
N ILE A 57 0.55 3.83 21.64
CA ILE A 57 1.85 4.49 21.39
C ILE A 57 1.77 6.01 21.45
N GLU A 58 0.57 6.55 21.70
CA GLU A 58 0.26 8.00 21.78
C GLU A 58 0.65 8.76 20.48
N TYR A 59 0.65 8.07 19.35
CA TYR A 59 1.01 8.63 18.06
C TYR A 59 0.39 7.88 16.89
N PHE A 60 0.55 8.42 15.69
CA PHE A 60 0.11 7.77 14.47
C PHE A 60 0.93 6.48 14.23
N PRO A 61 0.31 5.30 14.12
CA PRO A 61 1.00 4.01 14.18
C PRO A 61 1.60 3.62 12.82
N LEU A 62 2.66 4.32 12.43
CA LEU A 62 3.50 4.04 11.25
C LEU A 62 4.98 4.22 11.58
N THR A 63 5.40 3.83 12.79
CA THR A 63 6.73 4.11 13.32
C THR A 63 7.74 2.98 13.14
N ASN A 64 7.27 1.80 12.75
CA ASN A 64 8.12 0.62 12.58
C ASN A 64 7.66 -0.23 11.38
N LYS A 65 8.46 -1.25 11.01
CA LYS A 65 8.20 -2.10 9.84
C LYS A 65 6.89 -2.89 9.94
N PHE A 66 6.50 -3.34 11.13
CA PHE A 66 5.21 -4.01 11.35
C PHE A 66 4.05 -3.08 10.96
N GLU A 67 4.04 -1.87 11.49
CA GLU A 67 3.00 -0.87 11.23
C GLU A 67 2.99 -0.43 9.77
N SER A 68 4.16 -0.27 9.17
CA SER A 68 4.32 0.09 7.76
C SER A 68 3.72 -0.99 6.83
N PHE A 69 4.02 -2.26 7.07
CA PHE A 69 3.52 -3.37 6.25
C PHE A 69 2.00 -3.55 6.41
N THR A 70 1.49 -3.45 7.64
CA THR A 70 0.04 -3.52 7.88
C THR A 70 -0.68 -2.31 7.30
N GLY A 71 -0.12 -1.11 7.38
CA GLY A 71 -0.68 0.10 6.77
C GLY A 71 -0.78 0.00 5.25
N PHE A 72 0.26 -0.53 4.58
CA PHE A 72 0.19 -0.79 3.14
C PHE A 72 -0.83 -1.87 2.78
N ALA A 73 -0.92 -2.94 3.57
CA ALA A 73 -1.95 -3.97 3.38
C ALA A 73 -3.37 -3.37 3.49
N LEU A 74 -3.61 -2.50 4.47
CA LEU A 74 -4.89 -1.80 4.64
C LEU A 74 -5.22 -0.94 3.41
N ALA A 75 -4.25 -0.22 2.86
CA ALA A 75 -4.43 0.56 1.64
C ALA A 75 -4.81 -0.34 0.45
N CYS A 76 -4.16 -1.50 0.26
CA CYS A 76 -4.51 -2.47 -0.78
C CYS A 76 -5.95 -3.00 -0.63
N PHE A 77 -6.36 -3.37 0.59
CA PHE A 77 -7.72 -3.87 0.84
C PHE A 77 -8.77 -2.77 0.67
N SER A 78 -8.45 -1.52 1.03
CA SER A 78 -9.34 -0.37 0.82
C SER A 78 -9.53 -0.07 -0.67
N VAL A 79 -8.47 -0.13 -1.48
CA VAL A 79 -8.56 0.02 -2.94
C VAL A 79 -9.35 -1.14 -3.56
N LEU A 80 -9.14 -2.37 -3.10
CA LEU A 80 -9.93 -3.52 -3.56
C LEU A 80 -11.40 -3.36 -3.20
N LEU A 81 -11.74 -2.82 -2.03
CA LEU A 81 -13.10 -2.55 -1.61
C LEU A 81 -13.75 -1.47 -2.50
N PHE A 82 -13.01 -0.41 -2.83
CA PHE A 82 -13.45 0.62 -3.78
C PHE A 82 -13.78 0.03 -5.15
N TYR A 83 -12.92 -0.85 -5.67
CA TYR A 83 -13.15 -1.58 -6.92
C TYR A 83 -13.98 -2.87 -6.76
N SER A 84 -14.78 -3.01 -5.70
CA SER A 84 -15.57 -4.22 -5.40
C SER A 84 -16.58 -4.62 -6.49
N ARG A 85 -16.90 -3.70 -7.41
CA ARG A 85 -17.76 -3.96 -8.58
C ARG A 85 -17.01 -4.64 -9.74
N VAL A 86 -15.70 -4.81 -9.66
CA VAL A 86 -14.91 -5.54 -10.65
C VAL A 86 -15.06 -7.04 -10.38
N GLU A 87 -15.75 -7.75 -11.26
CA GLU A 87 -16.07 -9.18 -11.06
C GLU A 87 -14.94 -10.12 -11.48
N SER A 88 -13.92 -9.63 -12.19
CA SER A 88 -12.76 -10.44 -12.58
C SER A 88 -12.09 -11.10 -11.37
N TYR A 89 -12.03 -12.43 -11.40
CA TYR A 89 -11.35 -13.21 -10.36
C TYR A 89 -9.85 -12.86 -10.30
N VAL A 90 -9.20 -12.79 -11.46
CA VAL A 90 -7.75 -12.49 -11.54
C VAL A 90 -7.44 -11.13 -10.93
N TYR A 91 -8.21 -10.08 -11.27
CA TYR A 91 -8.03 -8.76 -10.69
C TYR A 91 -8.15 -8.77 -9.16
N ARG A 92 -9.23 -9.36 -8.66
CA ARG A 92 -9.52 -9.39 -7.23
C ARG A 92 -8.46 -10.17 -6.45
N ILE A 93 -8.12 -11.36 -6.95
CA ILE A 93 -7.13 -12.22 -6.28
C ILE A 93 -5.73 -11.60 -6.32
N SER A 94 -5.33 -10.97 -7.42
CA SER A 94 -4.02 -10.34 -7.51
C SER A 94 -3.88 -9.15 -6.54
N THR A 95 -4.89 -8.27 -6.47
CA THR A 95 -4.89 -7.15 -5.52
C THR A 95 -4.93 -7.64 -4.07
N PHE A 96 -5.80 -8.61 -3.79
CA PHE A 96 -5.94 -9.19 -2.46
C PHE A 96 -4.65 -9.90 -2.01
N PHE A 97 -4.04 -10.69 -2.89
CA PHE A 97 -2.81 -11.43 -2.62
C PHE A 97 -1.68 -10.53 -2.17
N VAL A 98 -1.47 -9.40 -2.85
CA VAL A 98 -0.42 -8.45 -2.46
C VAL A 98 -0.66 -7.93 -1.04
N GLY A 99 -1.86 -7.41 -0.74
CA GLY A 99 -2.20 -6.94 0.60
C GLY A 99 -2.07 -8.04 1.66
N TYR A 100 -2.54 -9.25 1.33
CA TYR A 100 -2.47 -10.40 2.23
C TYR A 100 -1.03 -10.83 2.52
N CYS A 101 -0.15 -10.87 1.51
CA CYS A 101 1.27 -11.17 1.70
C CYS A 101 1.93 -10.16 2.65
N PHE A 102 1.68 -8.86 2.49
CA PHE A 102 2.22 -7.84 3.38
C PHE A 102 1.69 -7.99 4.81
N TYR A 103 0.41 -8.32 4.98
CA TYR A 103 -0.18 -8.56 6.29
C TYR A 103 0.43 -9.80 6.99
N VAL A 104 0.59 -10.91 6.25
CA VAL A 104 1.19 -12.15 6.78
C VAL A 104 2.67 -11.95 7.09
N VAL A 105 3.42 -11.29 6.21
CA VAL A 105 4.84 -10.97 6.46
C VAL A 105 5.00 -10.11 7.70
N ALA A 106 4.12 -9.13 7.92
CA ALA A 106 4.09 -8.36 9.15
C ALA A 106 3.88 -9.26 10.38
N SER A 107 2.94 -10.21 10.29
CA SER A 107 2.62 -11.15 11.37
C SER A 107 3.77 -12.09 11.74
N VAL A 108 4.53 -12.54 10.74
CA VAL A 108 5.58 -13.56 10.91
C VAL A 108 6.94 -12.90 11.18
N CYS A 109 7.36 -12.00 10.27
CA CYS A 109 8.72 -11.44 10.32
C CYS A 109 8.88 -10.34 11.38
N PHE A 110 7.78 -9.66 11.74
CA PHE A 110 7.81 -8.53 12.68
C PHE A 110 6.92 -8.76 13.90
N SER A 111 6.62 -10.02 14.24
CA SER A 111 5.79 -10.41 15.39
C SER A 111 6.28 -9.85 16.72
N SER A 112 7.58 -9.60 16.87
CA SER A 112 8.16 -8.98 18.08
C SER A 112 7.62 -7.58 18.37
N TYR A 113 7.08 -6.88 17.37
CA TYR A 113 6.46 -5.56 17.53
C TYR A 113 4.98 -5.63 17.91
N LEU A 114 4.31 -6.79 17.78
CA LEU A 114 2.87 -6.93 18.03
C LEU A 114 2.48 -6.45 19.43
N MET A 115 3.14 -6.96 20.47
CA MET A 115 2.85 -6.63 21.89
C MET A 115 3.72 -5.48 22.41
N LYS A 116 4.61 -4.92 21.58
CA LYS A 116 5.54 -3.89 22.01
C LYS A 116 4.92 -2.50 21.86
N VAL A 117 4.87 -1.75 22.95
CA VAL A 117 4.61 -0.32 22.93
C VAL A 117 5.94 0.37 22.57
N THR A 118 6.02 0.92 21.37
CA THR A 118 7.22 1.63 20.88
C THR A 118 6.80 3.04 20.53
N TYR A 119 7.31 4.01 21.26
CA TYR A 119 7.03 5.42 20.99
C TYR A 119 7.77 5.89 19.72
N ALA A 120 7.15 6.85 19.03
CA ALA A 120 7.72 7.39 17.81
C ALA A 120 9.05 8.12 18.11
N PRO A 121 10.09 7.88 17.30
CA PRO A 121 11.33 8.68 17.39
C PRO A 121 11.05 10.16 17.13
N PRO A 122 11.82 11.08 17.74
CA PRO A 122 11.61 12.53 17.56
C PRO A 122 11.55 12.99 16.11
N LEU A 123 12.33 12.35 15.23
CA LEU A 123 12.34 12.64 13.78
C LEU A 123 10.99 12.41 13.08
N MET A 124 10.13 11.54 13.63
CA MET A 124 8.82 11.23 13.08
C MET A 124 7.70 12.11 13.66
N LEU A 125 7.95 12.84 14.76
CA LEU A 125 6.95 13.64 15.47
C LEU A 125 6.62 14.93 14.70
N THR A 126 6.24 14.82 13.43
CA THR A 126 5.88 15.95 12.59
C THR A 126 4.62 15.63 11.77
N ILE A 127 3.83 16.66 11.48
CA ILE A 127 2.65 16.53 10.61
C ILE A 127 3.04 16.07 9.21
N TRP A 128 4.22 16.46 8.72
CA TRP A 128 4.71 16.10 7.39
C TRP A 128 4.91 14.60 7.23
N TYR A 129 5.42 13.93 8.28
CA TYR A 129 5.55 12.48 8.31
C TYR A 129 4.18 11.78 8.26
N ILE A 130 3.21 12.27 9.08
CA ILE A 130 1.85 11.72 9.13
C ILE A 130 1.13 11.87 7.78
N LEU A 131 1.37 12.94 7.04
CA LEU A 131 0.80 13.14 5.71
C LEU A 131 1.52 12.32 4.64
N HIS A 132 2.87 12.28 4.70
CA HIS A 132 3.70 11.59 3.71
C HIS A 132 3.40 10.09 3.62
N VAL A 133 3.44 9.38 4.73
CA VAL A 133 3.45 7.91 4.73
C VAL A 133 2.11 7.31 4.27
N PRO A 134 0.92 7.73 4.79
CA PRO A 134 -0.35 7.18 4.32
C PRO A 134 -0.63 7.48 2.85
N ILE A 135 -0.30 8.69 2.37
CA ILE A 135 -0.49 9.06 0.96
C ILE A 135 0.39 8.18 0.07
N SER A 136 1.64 7.89 0.48
CA SER A 136 2.51 6.93 -0.21
C SER A 136 1.87 5.55 -0.31
N PHE A 137 1.28 5.04 0.77
CA PHE A 137 0.65 3.72 0.76
C PHE A 137 -0.57 3.65 -0.14
N TYR A 138 -1.42 4.67 -0.16
CA TYR A 138 -2.54 4.73 -1.10
C TYR A 138 -2.07 4.83 -2.56
N CYS A 139 -1.00 5.60 -2.84
CA CYS A 139 -0.36 5.61 -4.15
C CYS A 139 0.11 4.20 -4.56
N TYR A 140 0.84 3.51 -3.68
CA TYR A 140 1.33 2.17 -3.92
C TYR A 140 0.20 1.15 -4.12
N ALA A 141 -0.91 1.29 -3.39
CA ALA A 141 -2.10 0.46 -3.57
C ALA A 141 -2.81 0.72 -4.91
N LEU A 142 -2.85 1.96 -5.39
CA LEU A 142 -3.36 2.30 -6.72
C LEU A 142 -2.50 1.68 -7.83
N TRP A 143 -1.18 1.73 -7.71
CA TRP A 143 -0.26 1.09 -8.65
C TRP A 143 -0.32 -0.44 -8.58
N THR A 144 -0.54 -1.01 -7.39
CA THR A 144 -0.84 -2.44 -7.22
C THR A 144 -2.16 -2.81 -7.92
N SER A 145 -3.18 -1.96 -7.85
CA SER A 145 -4.44 -2.15 -8.58
C SER A 145 -4.24 -2.10 -10.10
N SER A 146 -3.37 -1.20 -10.61
CA SER A 146 -2.98 -1.17 -12.03
C SER A 146 -2.29 -2.45 -12.47
N PHE A 147 -1.37 -2.97 -11.66
CA PHE A 147 -0.74 -4.27 -11.88
C PHE A 147 -1.77 -5.40 -11.94
N ALA A 148 -2.70 -5.46 -10.98
CA ALA A 148 -3.74 -6.47 -10.93
C ALA A 148 -4.68 -6.39 -12.15
N ALA A 149 -5.00 -5.17 -12.61
CA ALA A 149 -5.77 -4.94 -13.83
C ALA A 149 -5.00 -5.38 -15.08
N ALA A 150 -3.68 -5.14 -15.14
CA ALA A 150 -2.83 -5.62 -16.21
C ALA A 150 -2.79 -7.15 -16.28
N MET A 151 -2.65 -7.81 -15.13
CA MET A 151 -2.73 -9.28 -15.04
C MET A 151 -4.09 -9.78 -15.53
N ALA A 152 -5.19 -9.20 -15.04
CA ALA A 152 -6.54 -9.58 -15.46
C ALA A 152 -6.76 -9.40 -16.96
N ARG A 153 -6.21 -8.32 -17.54
CA ARG A 153 -6.32 -8.04 -18.97
C ARG A 153 -5.69 -9.12 -19.86
N TYR A 154 -4.59 -9.74 -19.41
CA TYR A 154 -3.97 -10.86 -20.14
C TYR A 154 -4.84 -12.10 -20.18
N PHE A 155 -5.63 -12.35 -19.14
CA PHE A 155 -6.46 -13.55 -19.00
C PHE A 155 -7.92 -13.34 -19.39
N SER A 156 -8.34 -12.10 -19.74
CA SER A 156 -9.72 -11.78 -20.09
C SER A 156 -9.94 -11.71 -21.59
N GLY A 157 -11.10 -12.17 -22.03
CA GLY A 157 -11.61 -11.94 -23.39
C GLY A 157 -12.19 -10.53 -23.58
N GLY A 158 -12.26 -10.08 -24.82
CA GLY A 158 -12.83 -8.88 -25.45
C GLY A 158 -13.40 -7.74 -24.58
N GLU A 159 -14.59 -7.87 -24.04
CA GLU A 159 -15.34 -6.74 -23.43
C GLU A 159 -14.73 -6.15 -22.16
N ASP A 160 -14.12 -6.97 -21.31
CA ASP A 160 -13.51 -6.51 -20.06
C ASP A 160 -12.19 -5.75 -20.26
N LYS A 161 -11.56 -5.85 -21.43
CA LYS A 161 -10.25 -5.21 -21.69
C LYS A 161 -10.28 -3.69 -21.49
N ARG A 162 -11.32 -3.01 -21.96
CA ARG A 162 -11.47 -1.56 -21.80
C ARG A 162 -11.60 -1.15 -20.33
N ARG A 163 -12.33 -1.97 -19.54
CA ARG A 163 -12.47 -1.74 -18.11
C ARG A 163 -11.12 -1.81 -17.38
N PHE A 164 -10.30 -2.80 -17.71
CA PHE A 164 -8.96 -2.94 -17.12
C PHE A 164 -8.02 -1.82 -17.57
N GLU A 165 -8.10 -1.39 -18.84
CA GLU A 165 -7.37 -0.20 -19.30
C GLU A 165 -7.71 1.04 -18.49
N ASN A 166 -8.99 1.30 -18.24
CA ASN A 166 -9.43 2.41 -17.41
C ASN A 166 -8.90 2.34 -15.96
N ILE A 167 -8.79 1.13 -15.38
CA ILE A 167 -8.22 0.94 -14.04
C ILE A 167 -6.70 1.20 -14.07
N ILE A 168 -6.00 0.75 -15.11
CA ILE A 168 -4.57 1.01 -15.29
C ILE A 168 -4.35 2.53 -15.39
N ASP A 169 -5.12 3.22 -16.22
CA ASP A 169 -5.02 4.66 -16.41
C ASP A 169 -5.32 5.43 -15.14
N ALA A 170 -6.38 5.07 -14.45
CA ALA A 170 -6.73 5.66 -13.16
C ALA A 170 -5.60 5.49 -12.13
N GLY A 171 -5.02 4.29 -12.05
CA GLY A 171 -3.91 4.03 -11.15
C GLY A 171 -2.64 4.80 -11.55
N PHE A 172 -2.32 4.91 -12.83
CA PHE A 172 -1.21 5.74 -13.29
C PHE A 172 -1.41 7.20 -12.92
N GLN A 173 -2.56 7.79 -13.24
CA GLN A 173 -2.85 9.20 -13.03
C GLN A 173 -2.98 9.55 -11.54
N TYR A 174 -3.91 8.91 -10.84
CA TYR A 174 -4.16 9.22 -9.42
C TYR A 174 -3.01 8.78 -8.52
N GLY A 175 -2.36 7.64 -8.85
CA GLY A 175 -1.16 7.21 -8.17
C GLY A 175 -0.01 8.20 -8.33
N PHE A 176 0.23 8.71 -9.55
CA PHE A 176 1.26 9.71 -9.81
C PHE A 176 0.99 11.03 -9.07
N ILE A 177 -0.25 11.51 -9.08
CA ILE A 177 -0.65 12.73 -8.34
C ILE A 177 -0.43 12.54 -6.84
N ALA A 178 -0.93 11.43 -6.28
CA ALA A 178 -0.75 11.10 -4.87
C ALA A 178 0.72 10.99 -4.48
N PHE A 179 1.53 10.33 -5.31
CA PHE A 179 2.96 10.18 -5.06
C PHE A 179 3.71 11.52 -5.14
N SER A 180 3.36 12.39 -6.08
CA SER A 180 3.93 13.74 -6.19
C SER A 180 3.64 14.56 -4.93
N ILE A 181 2.40 14.53 -4.43
CA ILE A 181 2.02 15.17 -3.18
C ILE A 181 2.80 14.56 -2.00
N SER A 182 2.91 13.23 -1.97
CA SER A 182 3.67 12.53 -0.94
C SER A 182 5.15 12.91 -0.97
N MET A 183 5.79 13.05 -2.14
CA MET A 183 7.18 13.49 -2.26
C MET A 183 7.40 14.90 -1.71
N ILE A 184 6.44 15.82 -1.91
CA ILE A 184 6.50 17.17 -1.33
C ILE A 184 6.48 17.08 0.20
N PHE A 185 5.54 16.33 0.78
CA PHE A 185 5.48 16.16 2.23
C PHE A 185 6.71 15.41 2.78
N GLY A 186 7.24 14.44 2.04
CA GLY A 186 8.47 13.75 2.38
C GLY A 186 9.69 14.68 2.38
N GLY A 187 9.77 15.61 1.42
CA GLY A 187 10.81 16.64 1.40
C GLY A 187 10.72 17.60 2.59
N LEU A 188 9.50 18.06 2.91
CA LEU A 188 9.25 18.90 4.08
C LEU A 188 9.61 18.18 5.39
N TRP A 189 9.24 16.90 5.49
CA TRP A 189 9.67 16.07 6.60
C TRP A 189 11.18 15.93 6.66
N GLY A 190 11.85 15.65 5.53
CA GLY A 190 13.30 15.53 5.43
C GLY A 190 14.02 16.80 5.90
N TYR A 191 13.49 17.96 5.55
CA TYR A 191 14.05 19.24 6.02
C TYR A 191 13.97 19.37 7.54
N VAL A 192 12.84 19.01 8.15
CA VAL A 192 12.68 19.03 9.62
C VAL A 192 13.58 17.99 10.30
N ALA A 193 13.71 16.80 9.70
CA ALA A 193 14.45 15.68 10.30
C ALA A 193 15.97 15.78 10.14
N TRP A 194 16.46 16.29 9.00
CA TRP A 194 17.88 16.27 8.61
C TRP A 194 18.42 17.60 8.10
N GLY A 195 17.61 18.66 8.07
CA GLY A 195 18.02 19.98 7.54
C GLY A 195 18.16 20.03 6.02
N SER A 196 17.66 19.01 5.28
CA SER A 196 17.72 18.93 3.82
C SER A 196 16.43 18.37 3.24
N TYR A 197 15.93 18.98 2.17
CA TYR A 197 14.77 18.50 1.44
C TYR A 197 15.03 17.20 0.66
N PHE A 198 16.29 16.93 0.34
CA PHE A 198 16.69 15.78 -0.44
C PHE A 198 18.03 15.25 0.05
N LEU A 199 18.04 13.96 0.41
CA LEU A 199 19.27 13.24 0.74
C LEU A 199 19.61 12.30 -0.40
N TRP A 200 20.89 12.21 -0.77
CA TRP A 200 21.37 11.30 -1.79
C TRP A 200 21.50 9.86 -1.23
N ASP A 201 20.39 9.30 -0.79
CA ASP A 201 20.33 7.91 -0.36
C ASP A 201 19.55 7.04 -1.37
N ALA A 202 19.70 5.74 -1.24
CA ALA A 202 19.10 4.79 -2.16
C ALA A 202 17.56 4.91 -2.21
N LYS A 203 16.91 5.18 -1.09
CA LYS A 203 15.44 5.26 -1.03
C LYS A 203 14.92 6.48 -1.79
N LEU A 204 15.56 7.63 -1.64
CA LEU A 204 15.18 8.84 -2.37
C LEU A 204 15.48 8.70 -3.87
N LEU A 205 16.64 8.12 -4.24
CA LEU A 205 16.96 7.88 -5.65
C LEU A 205 15.92 6.98 -6.32
N TRP A 206 15.53 5.86 -5.68
CA TRP A 206 14.48 5.00 -6.19
C TRP A 206 13.11 5.69 -6.22
N SER A 207 12.82 6.61 -5.29
CA SER A 207 11.62 7.43 -5.33
C SER A 207 11.59 8.37 -6.54
N VAL A 208 12.73 8.93 -6.94
CA VAL A 208 12.83 9.73 -8.17
C VAL A 208 12.69 8.85 -9.41
N ILE A 209 13.32 7.67 -9.43
CA ILE A 209 13.20 6.72 -10.54
C ILE A 209 11.74 6.31 -10.78
N ILE A 210 11.01 5.92 -9.73
CA ILE A 210 9.60 5.52 -9.86
C ILE A 210 8.72 6.70 -10.26
N TRP A 211 9.01 7.91 -9.80
CA TRP A 211 8.30 9.13 -10.18
C TRP A 211 8.43 9.39 -11.69
N PHE A 212 9.65 9.39 -12.25
CA PHE A 212 9.87 9.55 -13.69
C PHE A 212 9.26 8.40 -14.50
N PHE A 213 9.31 7.19 -14.00
CA PHE A 213 8.67 6.05 -14.64
C PHE A 213 7.15 6.28 -14.81
N TYR A 214 6.45 6.63 -13.72
CA TYR A 214 5.01 6.87 -13.82
C TYR A 214 4.68 8.19 -14.52
N ALA A 215 5.54 9.20 -14.46
CA ALA A 215 5.44 10.39 -15.31
C ALA A 215 5.44 10.00 -16.80
N THR A 216 6.30 9.07 -17.21
CA THR A 216 6.29 8.54 -18.59
C THR A 216 5.01 7.76 -18.87
N CYS A 217 4.55 6.94 -17.94
CA CYS A 217 3.34 6.13 -18.11
C CYS A 217 2.07 6.97 -18.33
N ILE A 218 1.88 8.09 -17.62
CA ILE A 218 0.69 8.95 -17.80
C ILE A 218 0.68 9.66 -19.16
N HIS A 219 1.82 9.78 -19.83
CA HIS A 219 1.92 10.42 -21.14
C HIS A 219 1.85 9.44 -22.32
N ILE A 220 1.77 8.12 -22.05
CA ILE A 220 1.87 7.09 -23.09
C ILE A 220 0.76 7.20 -24.15
N ASP A 221 -0.39 7.75 -23.78
CA ASP A 221 -1.53 7.90 -24.70
C ASP A 221 -1.31 8.97 -25.77
N TYR A 222 -0.34 9.87 -25.61
CA TYR A 222 0.06 10.83 -26.64
C TYR A 222 0.83 10.18 -27.80
N TRP A 223 1.33 8.93 -27.60
CA TRP A 223 2.04 8.18 -28.66
C TRP A 223 1.25 6.91 -29.01
N PRO A 224 0.43 6.92 -30.09
CA PRO A 224 -0.39 5.77 -30.48
C PRO A 224 0.37 4.45 -30.62
N ALA A 225 1.61 4.51 -31.14
CA ALA A 225 2.48 3.33 -31.27
C ALA A 225 2.91 2.74 -29.91
N ALA A 226 2.95 3.54 -28.86
CA ALA A 226 3.38 3.15 -27.52
C ALA A 226 2.24 2.62 -26.64
N ARG A 227 0.98 2.87 -26.98
CA ARG A 227 -0.19 2.42 -26.20
C ARG A 227 -0.21 0.93 -25.90
N LYS A 228 0.30 0.10 -26.86
CA LYS A 228 0.41 -1.35 -26.70
C LYS A 228 1.27 -1.78 -25.51
N TYR A 229 2.16 -0.90 -25.03
CA TYR A 229 3.03 -1.17 -23.88
C TYR A 229 2.43 -0.81 -22.54
N LYS A 230 1.24 -0.18 -22.48
CA LYS A 230 0.57 0.23 -21.23
C LYS A 230 0.44 -0.93 -20.23
N THR A 231 -0.03 -2.07 -20.69
CA THR A 231 -0.19 -3.27 -19.84
C THR A 231 1.14 -3.82 -19.30
N PRO A 232 2.18 -4.08 -20.13
CA PRO A 232 3.48 -4.49 -19.59
C PRO A 232 4.12 -3.42 -18.70
N LEU A 233 3.94 -2.14 -18.96
CA LEU A 233 4.45 -1.08 -18.10
C LEU A 233 3.79 -1.07 -16.70
N ALA A 234 2.52 -1.42 -16.57
CA ALA A 234 1.90 -1.59 -15.26
C ALA A 234 2.54 -2.73 -14.44
N ILE A 235 2.99 -3.80 -15.10
CA ILE A 235 3.71 -4.90 -14.46
C ILE A 235 5.13 -4.46 -14.05
N VAL A 236 5.85 -3.82 -14.95
CA VAL A 236 7.21 -3.29 -14.68
C VAL A 236 7.15 -2.26 -13.55
N GLY A 237 6.15 -1.35 -13.56
CA GLY A 237 5.94 -0.36 -12.51
C GLY A 237 5.74 -0.98 -11.13
N PHE A 238 5.04 -2.12 -11.06
CA PHE A 238 4.89 -2.85 -9.80
C PHE A 238 6.20 -3.46 -9.30
N VAL A 239 7.04 -3.96 -10.19
CA VAL A 239 8.39 -4.45 -9.82
C VAL A 239 9.25 -3.30 -9.29
N ILE A 240 9.24 -2.14 -9.95
CA ILE A 240 9.94 -0.93 -9.49
C ILE A 240 9.40 -0.49 -8.13
N LEU A 241 8.07 -0.54 -7.92
CA LEU A 241 7.44 -0.24 -6.63
C LEU A 241 7.97 -1.16 -5.52
N LEU A 242 7.99 -2.47 -5.75
CA LEU A 242 8.52 -3.43 -4.77
C LEU A 242 9.99 -3.16 -4.46
N THR A 243 10.80 -2.83 -5.47
CA THR A 243 12.20 -2.45 -5.27
C THR A 243 12.31 -1.18 -4.45
N THR A 244 11.51 -0.17 -4.75
CA THR A 244 11.51 1.12 -4.03
C THR A 244 11.06 0.95 -2.58
N TYR A 245 10.01 0.18 -2.31
CA TYR A 245 9.43 0.06 -0.98
C TYR A 245 10.15 -0.99 -0.12
N VAL A 246 10.30 -2.20 -0.66
CA VAL A 246 10.89 -3.34 0.06
C VAL A 246 12.39 -3.41 -0.15
N GLY A 247 12.85 -3.36 -1.41
CA GLY A 247 14.26 -3.55 -1.76
C GLY A 247 15.17 -2.55 -1.05
N THR A 248 14.83 -1.27 -1.11
CA THR A 248 15.66 -0.22 -0.44
C THR A 248 15.63 -0.31 1.08
N SER A 249 14.57 -0.88 1.66
CA SER A 249 14.42 -1.00 3.11
C SER A 249 15.19 -2.19 3.72
N PHE A 250 15.53 -3.20 2.91
CA PHE A 250 16.16 -4.44 3.37
C PHE A 250 17.53 -4.72 2.75
N LEU A 251 17.73 -4.32 1.48
CA LEU A 251 18.95 -4.66 0.73
C LEU A 251 20.01 -3.57 0.80
N ILE A 252 19.63 -2.35 1.11
CA ILE A 252 20.52 -1.19 1.07
C ILE A 252 20.42 -0.43 2.39
N ARG A 253 21.56 -0.08 3.00
CA ARG A 253 21.59 0.82 4.16
C ARG A 253 21.11 2.20 3.72
N SER A 254 20.04 2.70 4.31
CA SER A 254 19.43 3.99 4.03
C SER A 254 19.20 4.72 5.35
N SER A 255 19.27 6.06 5.33
CA SER A 255 18.89 6.92 6.45
C SER A 255 17.43 6.78 6.88
N HIS A 256 16.60 6.10 6.06
CA HIS A 256 15.19 5.81 6.29
C HIS A 256 14.92 4.37 6.78
N SER A 257 15.95 3.60 7.17
CA SER A 257 15.79 2.24 7.69
C SER A 257 15.50 2.27 9.20
N PHE A 258 14.25 2.49 9.55
CA PHE A 258 13.75 2.43 10.93
C PHE A 258 13.16 1.06 11.27
#